data_20a59b76d0c0e94117a4bcca20a60645
#
_entry.id   20a59b76d0c0e94117a4bcca20a60645
#
_cell.length_a   1.000
_cell.length_b   1.000
_cell.length_c   1.000
_cell.angle_alpha   90.00
_cell.angle_beta   90.00
_cell.angle_gamma   90.00
#
_symmetry.space_group_name_H-M   'P 1'
#
loop_
_entity.id
_entity.type
_entity.pdbx_description
1 polymer ?
#
loop_
_entity_poly.entity_id
_entity_poly.type
_entity_poly.pdbx_seq_one_letter_code
_entity_poly.pdbx_strand_id
1 'polypeptide(L)'
;VGVVYNPFNDELFCAERGKGAFLNGDAISVSAETELRRSLIATGFPYIKSTLGPMIPRLHAVLRNCADIRRIGSAALDICFVAVGRLEGYYESLNVWDFAAARLIALEAGAECGHFSEVPDDIDPQFYDNDLLIANPSIYPQLLAVLQAADKA
;
A
#
# COMPACT_ATOMS: atom_id res chain seq x y z
N VAL A 1 -10.72 -6.25 -14.10
CA VAL A 1 -10.64 -4.78 -14.23
C VAL A 1 -10.75 -4.18 -12.84
N GLY A 2 -9.89 -3.21 -12.53
CA GLY A 2 -9.95 -2.37 -11.32
C GLY A 2 -10.13 -0.90 -11.73
N VAL A 3 -10.99 -0.18 -11.01
CA VAL A 3 -11.24 1.25 -11.24
C VAL A 3 -11.35 1.96 -9.90
N VAL A 4 -10.63 3.06 -9.75
CA VAL A 4 -10.73 3.99 -8.61
C VAL A 4 -10.81 5.41 -9.16
N TYR A 5 -11.79 6.17 -8.70
CA TYR A 5 -11.98 7.56 -9.14
C TYR A 5 -11.90 8.53 -7.96
N ASN A 6 -11.06 9.52 -8.09
CA ASN A 6 -10.92 10.65 -7.18
C ASN A 6 -11.64 11.88 -7.75
N PRO A 7 -12.85 12.22 -7.29
CA PRO A 7 -13.64 13.30 -7.85
C PRO A 7 -13.08 14.70 -7.55
N PHE A 8 -12.24 14.84 -6.52
CA PHE A 8 -11.66 16.14 -6.17
C PHE A 8 -10.63 16.62 -7.17
N ASN A 9 -9.84 15.69 -7.72
CA ASN A 9 -8.77 16.00 -8.66
C ASN A 9 -9.09 15.56 -10.09
N ASP A 10 -10.28 14.99 -10.31
CA ASP A 10 -10.68 14.37 -11.59
C ASP A 10 -9.64 13.33 -12.08
N GLU A 11 -9.27 12.40 -11.15
CA GLU A 11 -8.29 11.36 -11.40
C GLU A 11 -8.97 10.00 -11.49
N LEU A 12 -8.99 9.42 -12.69
CA LEU A 12 -9.49 8.09 -12.96
C LEU A 12 -8.32 7.10 -13.08
N PHE A 13 -8.11 6.30 -12.03
CA PHE A 13 -7.16 5.19 -12.05
C PHE A 13 -7.86 3.93 -12.55
N CYS A 14 -7.26 3.23 -13.51
CA CYS A 14 -7.80 1.96 -13.99
C CYS A 14 -6.71 0.99 -14.42
N ALA A 15 -7.02 -0.30 -14.34
CA ALA A 15 -6.18 -1.37 -14.84
C ALA A 15 -7.03 -2.56 -15.31
N GLU A 16 -6.51 -3.27 -16.29
CA GLU A 16 -6.97 -4.60 -16.68
C GLU A 16 -5.79 -5.56 -16.56
N ARG A 17 -6.02 -6.75 -15.98
CA ARG A 17 -4.98 -7.75 -15.75
C ARG A 17 -4.20 -8.07 -17.03
N GLY A 18 -2.88 -7.88 -17.00
CA GLY A 18 -1.96 -8.09 -18.12
C GLY A 18 -1.94 -6.97 -19.16
N LYS A 19 -2.60 -5.82 -18.90
CA LYS A 19 -2.62 -4.70 -19.84
C LYS A 19 -2.07 -3.39 -19.28
N GLY A 20 -1.51 -3.42 -18.07
CA GLY A 20 -0.96 -2.26 -17.40
C GLY A 20 -2.00 -1.42 -16.66
N ALA A 21 -1.51 -0.36 -16.02
CA ALA A 21 -2.30 0.60 -15.25
C ALA A 21 -2.25 1.99 -15.88
N PHE A 22 -3.33 2.75 -15.71
CA PHE A 22 -3.51 4.05 -16.33
C PHE A 22 -4.13 5.06 -15.35
N LEU A 23 -3.71 6.32 -15.47
CA LEU A 23 -4.34 7.48 -14.87
C LEU A 23 -4.84 8.40 -15.97
N ASN A 24 -6.15 8.63 -16.04
CA ASN A 24 -6.79 9.46 -17.08
C ASN A 24 -6.40 9.07 -18.51
N GLY A 25 -6.11 7.78 -18.74
CA GLY A 25 -5.70 7.24 -20.05
C GLY A 25 -4.19 7.20 -20.28
N ASP A 26 -3.38 7.86 -19.45
CA ASP A 26 -1.92 7.82 -19.54
C ASP A 26 -1.38 6.63 -18.72
N ALA A 27 -0.44 5.88 -19.29
CA ALA A 27 0.19 4.75 -18.61
C ALA A 27 0.99 5.22 -17.38
N ILE A 28 0.84 4.50 -16.27
CA ILE A 28 1.52 4.80 -15.02
C ILE A 28 2.42 3.65 -14.57
N SER A 29 3.40 3.97 -13.74
CA SER A 29 4.27 3.01 -13.07
C SER A 29 4.65 3.51 -11.68
N VAL A 30 5.04 2.56 -10.81
CA VAL A 30 5.57 2.87 -9.48
C VAL A 30 6.85 3.69 -9.56
N SER A 31 7.21 4.34 -8.44
CA SER A 31 8.43 5.12 -8.31
C SER A 31 9.69 4.23 -8.45
N ALA A 32 10.78 4.83 -8.91
CA ALA A 32 12.09 4.18 -9.02
C ALA A 32 12.98 4.40 -7.79
N GLU A 33 12.43 4.91 -6.68
CA GLU A 33 13.19 5.10 -5.44
C GLU A 33 13.67 3.75 -4.88
N THR A 34 14.90 3.70 -4.41
CA THR A 34 15.55 2.48 -3.92
C THR A 34 15.88 2.51 -2.44
N GLU A 35 15.74 3.66 -1.78
CA GLU A 35 16.11 3.83 -0.38
C GLU A 35 14.89 4.18 0.48
N LEU A 36 14.57 3.34 1.45
CA LEU A 36 13.45 3.58 2.37
C LEU A 36 13.58 4.93 3.10
N ARG A 37 14.79 5.37 3.43
CA ARG A 37 15.04 6.67 4.07
C ARG A 37 14.58 7.88 3.27
N ARG A 38 14.44 7.74 1.96
CA ARG A 38 13.99 8.81 1.06
C ARG A 38 12.54 8.63 0.63
N SER A 39 11.91 7.56 1.10
CA SER A 39 10.57 7.16 0.70
C SER A 39 9.48 7.84 1.53
N LEU A 40 8.39 8.18 0.87
CA LEU A 40 7.12 8.56 1.49
C LEU A 40 6.24 7.32 1.63
N ILE A 41 5.89 6.98 2.86
CA ILE A 41 5.06 5.81 3.17
C ILE A 41 3.69 6.28 3.64
N ALA A 42 2.62 5.65 3.16
CA ALA A 42 1.28 5.94 3.67
C ALA A 42 0.75 4.79 4.56
N THR A 43 -0.16 5.14 5.46
CA THR A 43 -0.87 4.20 6.32
C THR A 43 -2.21 4.80 6.76
N GLY A 44 -3.10 3.96 7.27
CA GLY A 44 -4.35 4.39 7.91
C GLY A 44 -4.36 4.11 9.39
N PHE A 45 -5.47 4.46 10.02
CA PHE A 45 -5.72 4.22 11.44
C PHE A 45 -7.07 3.54 11.62
N PRO A 46 -7.15 2.47 12.44
CA PRO A 46 -8.41 1.78 12.68
C PRO A 46 -9.45 2.70 13.31
N TYR A 47 -10.69 2.54 12.91
CA TYR A 47 -11.82 3.25 13.53
C TYR A 47 -12.02 2.83 15.00
N ILE A 48 -11.76 1.55 15.29
CA ILE A 48 -11.87 0.98 16.64
C ILE A 48 -10.56 1.25 17.39
N LYS A 49 -10.58 2.19 18.32
CA LYS A 49 -9.36 2.67 19.02
C LYS A 49 -8.72 1.65 19.95
N SER A 50 -9.45 0.62 20.37
CA SER A 50 -8.88 -0.48 21.18
C SER A 50 -7.88 -1.36 20.39
N THR A 51 -7.86 -1.29 19.06
CA THR A 51 -6.93 -2.04 18.20
C THR A 51 -5.65 -1.29 17.85
N LEU A 52 -5.43 -0.10 18.42
CA LEU A 52 -4.23 0.72 18.17
C LEU A 52 -2.93 0.14 18.73
N GLY A 53 -3.00 -0.80 19.69
CA GLY A 53 -1.82 -1.33 20.40
C GLY A 53 -0.68 -1.76 19.47
N PRO A 54 -0.87 -2.69 18.54
CA PRO A 54 0.17 -3.15 17.63
C PRO A 54 0.62 -2.10 16.61
N MET A 55 -0.26 -1.16 16.30
CA MET A 55 -0.01 -0.15 15.28
C MET A 55 1.03 0.89 15.70
N ILE A 56 1.06 1.30 16.97
CA ILE A 56 1.96 2.37 17.44
C ILE A 56 3.45 1.97 17.32
N PRO A 57 3.88 0.76 17.73
CA PRO A 57 5.24 0.30 17.47
C PRO A 57 5.60 0.27 15.99
N ARG A 58 4.69 -0.22 15.12
CA ARG A 58 4.87 -0.24 13.67
C ARG A 58 5.05 1.18 13.10
N LEU A 59 4.16 2.10 13.45
CA LEU A 59 4.22 3.51 13.04
C LEU A 59 5.55 4.16 13.46
N HIS A 60 5.96 3.96 14.73
CA HIS A 60 7.23 4.47 15.25
C HIS A 60 8.42 3.89 14.48
N ALA A 61 8.44 2.58 14.21
CA ALA A 61 9.51 1.92 13.48
C ALA A 61 9.61 2.43 12.03
N VAL A 62 8.48 2.54 11.33
CA VAL A 62 8.46 3.05 9.94
C VAL A 62 8.92 4.50 9.89
N LEU A 63 8.39 5.38 10.77
CA LEU A 63 8.75 6.80 10.80
C LEU A 63 10.25 7.02 11.05
N ARG A 64 10.91 6.15 11.79
CA ARG A 64 12.37 6.23 12.02
C ARG A 64 13.21 5.81 10.82
N ASN A 65 12.63 5.08 9.86
CA ASN A 65 13.34 4.49 8.75
C ASN A 65 12.95 5.06 7.37
N CYS A 66 11.87 5.84 7.27
CA CYS A 66 11.45 6.51 6.04
C CYS A 66 11.72 8.03 6.07
N ALA A 67 11.44 8.72 4.99
CA ALA A 67 11.53 10.19 4.94
C ALA A 67 10.36 10.83 5.69
N ASP A 68 9.15 10.34 5.47
CA ASP A 68 7.96 10.81 6.18
C ASP A 68 6.77 9.86 5.97
N ILE A 69 5.73 10.02 6.77
CA ILE A 69 4.48 9.27 6.66
C ILE A 69 3.35 10.20 6.19
N ARG A 70 2.48 9.66 5.35
CA ARG A 70 1.25 10.32 4.91
C ARG A 70 0.03 9.54 5.40
N ARG A 71 -1.01 10.26 5.72
CA ARG A 71 -2.32 9.71 6.07
C ARG A 71 -3.39 10.49 5.31
N ILE A 72 -3.76 10.05 4.12
CA ILE A 72 -4.70 10.75 3.23
C ILE A 72 -6.14 10.47 3.66
N GLY A 73 -6.41 9.25 4.14
CA GLY A 73 -7.72 8.87 4.67
C GLY A 73 -8.60 8.12 3.68
N SER A 74 -7.99 7.64 2.59
CA SER A 74 -8.60 6.73 1.63
C SER A 74 -7.57 5.67 1.22
N ALA A 75 -7.71 4.45 1.73
CA ALA A 75 -6.81 3.35 1.41
C ALA A 75 -6.72 3.11 -0.11
N ALA A 76 -7.84 3.13 -0.82
CA ALA A 76 -7.86 2.97 -2.26
C ALA A 76 -7.03 4.04 -2.99
N LEU A 77 -7.10 5.31 -2.56
CA LEU A 77 -6.29 6.39 -3.14
C LEU A 77 -4.83 6.30 -2.71
N ASP A 78 -4.53 5.96 -1.46
CA ASP A 78 -3.16 5.75 -0.99
C ASP A 78 -2.45 4.68 -1.84
N ILE A 79 -3.11 3.55 -2.13
CA ILE A 79 -2.60 2.48 -2.99
C ILE A 79 -2.44 2.95 -4.45
N CYS A 80 -3.41 3.71 -4.98
CA CYS A 80 -3.28 4.31 -6.32
C CYS A 80 -2.13 5.32 -6.40
N PHE A 81 -1.82 6.02 -5.30
CA PHE A 81 -0.67 6.93 -5.24
C PHE A 81 0.67 6.20 -5.21
N VAL A 82 0.71 4.96 -4.68
CA VAL A 82 1.86 4.08 -4.88
C VAL A 82 1.96 3.67 -6.35
N ALA A 83 0.86 3.29 -6.98
CA ALA A 83 0.82 2.87 -8.38
C ALA A 83 1.34 3.95 -9.36
N VAL A 84 1.10 5.23 -9.07
CA VAL A 84 1.55 6.36 -9.90
C VAL A 84 2.89 6.97 -9.46
N GLY A 85 3.56 6.36 -8.46
CA GLY A 85 4.87 6.79 -7.98
C GLY A 85 4.88 8.09 -7.16
N ARG A 86 3.75 8.48 -6.58
CA ARG A 86 3.67 9.63 -5.64
C ARG A 86 4.03 9.23 -4.22
N LEU A 87 3.90 7.93 -3.91
CA LEU A 87 4.31 7.28 -2.67
C LEU A 87 5.11 6.03 -3.03
N GLU A 88 5.98 5.61 -2.14
CA GLU A 88 6.80 4.40 -2.34
C GLU A 88 6.18 3.17 -1.71
N GLY A 89 5.32 3.33 -0.70
CA GLY A 89 4.68 2.20 -0.03
C GLY A 89 3.45 2.59 0.78
N TYR A 90 2.65 1.57 1.05
CA TYR A 90 1.44 1.62 1.87
C TYR A 90 1.31 0.34 2.70
N TYR A 91 0.89 0.47 3.97
CA TYR A 91 0.62 -0.68 4.84
C TYR A 91 -0.56 -0.41 5.77
N GLU A 92 -1.48 -1.37 5.88
CA GLU A 92 -2.64 -1.33 6.78
C GLU A 92 -3.39 -2.67 6.76
N SER A 93 -4.20 -2.95 7.79
CA SER A 93 -5.27 -3.97 7.72
C SER A 93 -6.56 -3.31 7.25
N LEU A 94 -7.20 -3.86 6.22
CA LEU A 94 -8.28 -3.25 5.46
C LEU A 94 -9.45 -4.23 5.27
N ASN A 95 -10.56 -3.73 4.75
CA ASN A 95 -11.57 -4.62 4.18
C ASN A 95 -11.32 -4.82 2.68
N VAL A 96 -11.79 -5.93 2.12
CA VAL A 96 -11.57 -6.28 0.69
C VAL A 96 -12.02 -5.17 -0.26
N TRP A 97 -13.12 -4.48 0.02
CA TRP A 97 -13.61 -3.38 -0.81
C TRP A 97 -12.72 -2.12 -0.79
N ASP A 98 -11.84 -1.98 0.20
CA ASP A 98 -10.89 -0.86 0.26
C ASP A 98 -9.69 -1.06 -0.67
N PHE A 99 -9.32 -2.31 -0.98
CA PHE A 99 -8.08 -2.57 -1.72
C PHE A 99 -8.26 -3.38 -3.01
N ALA A 100 -9.35 -4.12 -3.21
CA ALA A 100 -9.45 -5.07 -4.33
C ALA A 100 -9.18 -4.43 -5.70
N ALA A 101 -9.77 -3.28 -6.00
CA ALA A 101 -9.52 -2.55 -7.25
C ALA A 101 -8.12 -1.91 -7.28
N ALA A 102 -7.76 -1.21 -6.21
CA ALA A 102 -6.50 -0.48 -6.12
C ALA A 102 -5.27 -1.41 -6.14
N ARG A 103 -5.38 -2.61 -5.52
CA ARG A 103 -4.34 -3.65 -5.57
C ARG A 103 -4.07 -4.12 -7.00
N LEU A 104 -5.11 -4.33 -7.81
CA LEU A 104 -4.90 -4.67 -9.22
C LEU A 104 -4.19 -3.53 -9.96
N ILE A 105 -4.59 -2.28 -9.72
CA ILE A 105 -3.96 -1.11 -10.32
C ILE A 105 -2.48 -1.04 -9.92
N ALA A 106 -2.16 -1.24 -8.64
CA ALA A 106 -0.78 -1.23 -8.15
C ALA A 106 0.06 -2.36 -8.77
N LEU A 107 -0.45 -3.59 -8.84
CA LEU A 107 0.22 -4.73 -9.48
C LEU A 107 0.52 -4.45 -10.96
N GLU A 108 -0.45 -3.96 -11.70
CA GLU A 108 -0.29 -3.64 -13.12
C GLU A 108 0.64 -2.43 -13.37
N ALA A 109 0.83 -1.57 -12.36
CA ALA A 109 1.82 -0.49 -12.36
C ALA A 109 3.23 -0.96 -11.95
N GLY A 110 3.41 -2.22 -11.57
CA GLY A 110 4.69 -2.80 -11.17
C GLY A 110 4.98 -2.78 -9.67
N ALA A 111 3.98 -2.56 -8.81
CA ALA A 111 4.15 -2.71 -7.37
C ALA A 111 4.25 -4.18 -6.96
N GLU A 112 4.94 -4.44 -5.86
CA GLU A 112 4.85 -5.68 -5.10
C GLU A 112 3.74 -5.56 -4.06
N CYS A 113 2.88 -6.59 -3.97
CA CYS A 113 1.73 -6.62 -3.08
C CYS A 113 1.73 -7.93 -2.29
N GLY A 114 1.70 -7.83 -0.98
CA GLY A 114 1.66 -8.98 -0.07
C GLY A 114 1.26 -8.57 1.33
N HIS A 115 1.77 -9.28 2.32
CA HIS A 115 1.45 -9.09 3.73
C HIS A 115 2.73 -9.10 4.57
N PHE A 116 2.73 -8.38 5.69
CA PHE A 116 3.86 -8.42 6.62
C PHE A 116 3.65 -9.39 7.79
N SER A 117 2.46 -10.03 7.88
CA SER A 117 2.19 -11.19 8.73
C SER A 117 1.96 -12.45 7.89
N GLU A 118 1.90 -13.60 8.54
CA GLU A 118 1.59 -14.88 7.91
C GLU A 118 0.13 -14.92 7.46
N VAL A 119 -0.09 -15.34 6.22
CA VAL A 119 -1.43 -15.55 5.68
C VAL A 119 -1.87 -16.98 6.01
N PRO A 120 -3.06 -17.20 6.59
CA PRO A 120 -3.57 -18.55 6.85
C PRO A 120 -3.67 -19.40 5.57
N ASP A 121 -3.34 -20.70 5.68
CA ASP A 121 -3.28 -21.62 4.53
C ASP A 121 -4.62 -21.80 3.79
N ASP A 122 -5.74 -21.55 4.46
CA ASP A 122 -7.09 -21.66 3.92
C ASP A 122 -7.62 -20.38 3.27
N ILE A 123 -6.82 -19.30 3.25
CA ILE A 123 -7.19 -18.00 2.68
C ILE A 123 -6.32 -17.70 1.44
N ASP A 124 -6.97 -17.34 0.33
CA ASP A 124 -6.24 -16.82 -0.83
C ASP A 124 -5.60 -15.45 -0.46
N PRO A 125 -4.27 -15.31 -0.57
CA PRO A 125 -3.58 -14.06 -0.26
C PRO A 125 -4.09 -12.83 -1.01
N GLN A 126 -4.76 -13.01 -2.14
CA GLN A 126 -5.36 -11.90 -2.88
C GLN A 126 -6.51 -11.23 -2.12
N PHE A 127 -7.16 -11.97 -1.22
CA PHE A 127 -8.34 -11.50 -0.49
C PHE A 127 -8.11 -11.41 1.02
N TYR A 128 -6.91 -11.75 1.48
CA TYR A 128 -6.56 -11.58 2.88
C TYR A 128 -6.46 -10.08 3.22
N ASP A 129 -7.17 -9.67 4.23
CA ASP A 129 -7.43 -8.28 4.55
C ASP A 129 -6.57 -7.73 5.70
N ASN A 130 -5.79 -8.60 6.36
CA ASN A 130 -4.92 -8.18 7.43
C ASN A 130 -3.48 -7.94 6.96
N ASP A 131 -2.86 -6.94 7.58
CA ASP A 131 -1.44 -6.64 7.48
C ASP A 131 -0.93 -6.53 6.03
N LEU A 132 -1.73 -5.85 5.19
CA LEU A 132 -1.42 -5.61 3.79
C LEU A 132 -0.17 -4.73 3.66
N LEU A 133 0.70 -5.06 2.72
CA LEU A 133 1.85 -4.27 2.32
C LEU A 133 1.89 -4.16 0.79
N ILE A 134 1.95 -2.93 0.31
CA ILE A 134 2.07 -2.61 -1.11
C ILE A 134 3.17 -1.57 -1.26
N ALA A 135 4.17 -1.83 -2.10
CA ALA A 135 5.27 -0.90 -2.32
C ALA A 135 5.92 -1.11 -3.69
N ASN A 136 6.76 -0.18 -4.11
CA ASN A 136 7.64 -0.46 -5.24
C ASN A 136 8.60 -1.61 -4.90
N PRO A 137 9.10 -2.38 -5.88
CA PRO A 137 9.87 -3.60 -5.62
C PRO A 137 11.17 -3.39 -4.82
N SER A 138 11.78 -2.20 -4.87
CA SER A 138 12.99 -1.88 -4.11
C SER A 138 12.71 -1.57 -2.65
N ILE A 139 11.57 -0.99 -2.37
CA ILE A 139 11.15 -0.58 -1.02
C ILE A 139 10.43 -1.70 -0.28
N TYR A 140 9.72 -2.58 -1.00
CA TYR A 140 8.94 -3.66 -0.41
C TYR A 140 9.73 -4.50 0.62
N PRO A 141 10.91 -5.09 0.30
CA PRO A 141 11.65 -5.90 1.26
C PRO A 141 12.17 -5.10 2.45
N GLN A 142 12.51 -3.82 2.28
CA GLN A 142 12.99 -2.95 3.35
C GLN A 142 11.87 -2.61 4.34
N LEU A 143 10.70 -2.24 3.82
CA LEU A 143 9.53 -1.90 4.63
C LEU A 143 8.98 -3.14 5.34
N LEU A 144 8.95 -4.30 4.65
CA LEU A 144 8.58 -5.59 5.23
C LEU A 144 9.44 -5.93 6.45
N ALA A 145 10.77 -5.79 6.33
CA ALA A 145 11.70 -6.06 7.43
C ALA A 145 11.47 -5.14 8.64
N VAL A 146 11.19 -3.86 8.41
CA VAL A 146 10.89 -2.88 9.47
C VAL A 146 9.60 -3.24 10.21
N LEU A 147 8.53 -3.59 9.48
CA LEU A 147 7.24 -3.95 10.06
C LEU A 147 7.33 -5.25 10.87
N GLN A 148 7.96 -6.29 10.32
CA GLN A 148 8.16 -7.58 11.01
C GLN A 148 9.05 -7.47 12.25
N ALA A 149 10.03 -6.56 12.25
CA ALA A 149 10.86 -6.31 13.43
C ALA A 149 10.06 -5.59 14.53
N ALA A 150 9.16 -4.69 14.18
CA ALA A 150 8.31 -3.98 15.13
C ALA A 150 7.30 -4.90 15.84
N ASP A 151 6.84 -5.96 15.16
CA ASP A 151 5.90 -6.94 15.74
C ASP A 151 6.56 -7.92 16.74
N LYS A 152 7.89 -8.02 16.72
CA LYS A 152 8.66 -8.89 17.60
C LYS A 152 9.22 -8.17 18.83
N ALA A 153 9.10 -6.86 18.87
CA ALA A 153 9.64 -6.01 19.93
C ALA A 153 8.63 -5.78 21.07
#